data_2e00b0ae3d3639b22eedaa27ec63a15c
#
_entry.id   2e00b0ae3d3639b22eedaa27ec63a15c
#
_cell.length_a   1.000
_cell.length_b   1.000
_cell.length_c   1.000
_cell.angle_alpha   90.00
_cell.angle_beta   90.00
_cell.angle_gamma   90.00
#
_symmetry.space_group_name_H-M   'P 1'
#
loop_
_entity.id
_entity.type
_entity.pdbx_description
1 polymer ?
#
loop_
_entity_poly.entity_id
_entity_poly.type
_entity_poly.pdbx_seq_one_letter_code
_entity_poly.pdbx_strand_id
1 'polypeptide(L)'
;MIAFRFPVKTLTATRLFAEHIAQAYPTQKAILFGSRARRSEHDEGDADVAIILKGAIGPFIKTKMAMNDITYDILLDTGIRIQPLPVWEAEWAHPQNYSNPYLLYDIARDGIDLASRFNEF
;
A
#
# COMPACT_ATOMS: atom_id res chain seq x y z
N MET A 1 -5.28 19.11 16.40
CA MET A 1 -5.47 18.44 16.06
C MET A 1 -5.01 17.95 15.05
N ILE A 2 -4.90 17.29 14.67
CA ILE A 2 -4.45 16.83 13.81
C ILE A 2 -4.98 16.53 12.85
N ALA A 3 -4.98 16.85 12.34
CA ALA A 3 -5.59 16.68 11.38
C ALA A 3 -5.36 15.72 10.54
N PHE A 4 -6.08 15.36 9.74
CA PHE A 4 -5.96 14.44 9.01
C PHE A 4 -5.41 14.80 7.93
N ARG A 5 -4.79 14.16 7.40
CA ARG A 5 -4.06 14.36 6.49
C ARG A 5 -4.47 13.98 5.19
N PHE A 6 -5.29 13.07 4.82
CA PHE A 6 -5.65 12.68 3.50
C PHE A 6 -7.11 12.54 3.42
N PRO A 7 -7.71 12.59 2.22
CA PRO A 7 -9.16 12.53 2.08
C PRO A 7 -9.69 11.19 2.55
N VAL A 8 -10.86 11.22 3.14
CA VAL A 8 -11.53 10.01 3.57
C VAL A 8 -11.70 9.05 2.41
N LYS A 9 -11.95 9.57 1.22
CA LYS A 9 -12.12 8.78 0.04
C LYS A 9 -10.89 7.94 -0.26
N THR A 10 -9.70 8.54 -0.14
CA THR A 10 -8.46 7.80 -0.35
C THR A 10 -8.29 6.71 0.68
N LEU A 11 -8.56 7.01 1.93
CA LEU A 11 -8.41 6.03 2.99
C LEU A 11 -9.39 4.88 2.80
N THR A 12 -10.63 5.18 2.44
CA THR A 12 -11.62 4.15 2.19
C THR A 12 -11.21 3.25 1.04
N ALA A 13 -10.74 3.83 -0.06
CA ALA A 13 -10.35 3.05 -1.22
C ALA A 13 -9.14 2.18 -0.92
N THR A 14 -8.15 2.70 -0.21
CA THR A 14 -6.94 1.94 0.07
C THR A 14 -7.20 0.84 1.09
N ARG A 15 -8.11 1.05 2.02
CA ARG A 15 -8.51 -0.02 2.94
C ARG A 15 -9.23 -1.13 2.21
N LEU A 16 -10.11 -0.77 1.28
CA LEU A 16 -10.82 -1.76 0.48
C LEU A 16 -9.83 -2.57 -0.33
N PHE A 17 -8.84 -1.90 -0.91
CA PHE A 17 -7.81 -2.59 -1.66
C PHE A 17 -7.04 -3.55 -0.74
N ALA A 18 -6.67 -3.10 0.46
CA ALA A 18 -5.93 -3.94 1.39
C ALA A 18 -6.73 -5.19 1.77
N GLU A 19 -8.03 -5.06 1.93
CA GLU A 19 -8.88 -6.20 2.24
C GLU A 19 -8.89 -7.21 1.10
N HIS A 20 -9.03 -6.72 -0.12
CA HIS A 20 -9.08 -7.61 -1.27
C HIS A 20 -7.73 -8.31 -1.48
N ILE A 21 -6.63 -7.59 -1.27
CA ILE A 21 -5.31 -8.17 -1.39
C ILE A 21 -5.11 -9.25 -0.34
N ALA A 22 -5.55 -9.01 0.88
CA ALA A 22 -5.36 -9.97 1.95
C ALA A 22 -6.11 -11.28 1.70
N GLN A 23 -7.18 -11.22 0.91
CA GLN A 23 -7.90 -12.43 0.55
C GLN A 23 -7.21 -13.20 -0.55
N ALA A 24 -6.45 -12.52 -1.39
CA ALA A 24 -5.82 -13.15 -2.55
C ALA A 24 -4.36 -13.53 -2.31
N TYR A 25 -3.69 -12.88 -1.37
CA TYR A 25 -2.26 -13.08 -1.14
C TYR A 25 -1.98 -13.18 0.34
N PRO A 26 -0.97 -13.96 0.73
CA PRO A 26 -0.59 -14.01 2.16
C PRO A 26 0.10 -12.71 2.53
N THR A 27 -0.62 -11.82 3.18
CA THR A 27 -0.20 -10.45 3.44
C THR A 27 0.12 -10.24 4.92
N GLN A 28 1.27 -9.63 5.21
CA GLN A 28 1.63 -9.26 6.55
C GLN A 28 1.09 -7.89 6.91
N LYS A 29 1.21 -6.93 6.02
CA LYS A 29 0.63 -5.60 6.22
C LYS A 29 0.52 -4.86 4.91
N ALA A 30 -0.29 -3.81 4.90
CA ALA A 30 -0.45 -2.92 3.76
C ALA A 30 -0.29 -1.50 4.25
N ILE A 31 0.51 -0.70 3.56
CA ILE A 31 0.92 0.62 4.01
C ILE A 31 0.70 1.66 2.90
N LEU A 32 -0.09 2.67 3.21
CA LEU A 32 -0.27 3.80 2.30
C LEU A 32 0.91 4.74 2.45
N PHE A 33 1.54 5.12 1.35
CA PHE A 33 2.72 5.95 1.43
C PHE A 33 2.75 6.94 0.27
N GLY A 34 3.81 7.71 0.19
CA GLY A 34 4.00 8.65 -0.91
C GLY A 34 3.29 9.96 -0.66
N SER A 35 3.04 10.71 -1.71
CA SER A 35 2.50 12.06 -1.57
C SER A 35 1.10 12.04 -0.97
N ARG A 36 0.31 11.02 -1.24
CA ARG A 36 -1.03 10.97 -0.66
C ARG A 36 -0.98 10.76 0.84
N ALA A 37 -0.02 9.97 1.32
CA ALA A 37 0.13 9.76 2.74
C ALA A 37 0.57 11.04 3.42
N ARG A 38 1.28 11.92 2.70
CA ARG A 38 1.74 13.16 3.27
C ARG A 38 0.83 14.31 2.97
N ARG A 39 -0.42 14.10 2.62
CA ARG A 39 -1.33 15.10 2.45
C ARG A 39 -1.13 15.83 1.22
N SER A 40 -1.62 15.47 0.19
CA SER A 40 -1.59 16.17 -1.06
C SER A 40 -2.80 17.03 -1.19
N GLU A 41 -2.61 18.22 -1.74
CA GLU A 41 -3.71 19.01 -1.98
C GLU A 41 -4.43 18.57 -3.19
N HIS A 42 -3.82 17.77 -4.05
CA HIS A 42 -4.46 17.37 -5.29
C HIS A 42 -4.83 15.93 -5.19
N ASP A 43 -6.01 15.62 -5.65
CA ASP A 43 -6.41 14.31 -5.58
C ASP A 43 -6.15 13.60 -6.82
N GLU A 44 -5.42 14.06 -7.78
CA GLU A 44 -5.23 13.40 -9.00
C GLU A 44 -4.12 12.41 -9.02
N GLY A 45 -3.24 12.41 -8.04
CA GLY A 45 -2.13 11.47 -7.99
C GLY A 45 -2.59 10.09 -7.59
N ASP A 46 -1.80 9.08 -7.95
CA ASP A 46 -2.09 7.72 -7.54
C ASP A 46 -1.84 7.56 -6.05
N ALA A 47 -2.58 6.67 -5.43
CA ALA A 47 -2.34 6.31 -4.03
C ALA A 47 -1.38 5.13 -4.04
N ASP A 48 -0.21 5.30 -3.42
CA ASP A 48 0.80 4.25 -3.39
C ASP A 48 0.59 3.37 -2.17
N VAL A 49 0.47 2.08 -2.39
CA VAL A 49 0.25 1.14 -1.29
C VAL A 49 1.28 0.01 -1.38
N ALA A 50 2.09 -0.11 -0.33
CA ALA A 50 3.05 -1.19 -0.23
C ALA A 50 2.36 -2.39 0.40
N ILE A 51 2.51 -3.55 -0.23
CA ILE A 51 1.94 -4.79 0.28
C ILE A 51 3.09 -5.66 0.75
N ILE A 52 3.18 -5.87 2.06
CA ILE A 52 4.25 -6.70 2.60
C ILE A 52 3.76 -8.14 2.59
N LEU A 53 4.33 -8.93 1.71
CA LEU A 53 3.90 -10.30 1.46
C LEU A 53 4.71 -11.29 2.27
N LYS A 54 4.05 -12.30 2.80
CA LYS A 54 4.72 -13.35 3.54
C LYS A 54 5.39 -14.31 2.55
N GLY A 55 6.42 -14.99 3.03
CA GLY A 55 7.04 -16.02 2.23
C GLY A 55 8.29 -15.54 1.51
N ALA A 56 8.79 -16.38 0.64
CA ALA A 56 10.03 -16.11 -0.07
C ALA A 56 9.83 -15.02 -1.11
N ILE A 57 10.91 -14.33 -1.44
CA ILE A 57 10.89 -13.29 -2.44
C ILE A 57 10.44 -13.88 -3.78
N GLY A 58 9.44 -13.27 -4.37
CA GLY A 58 8.89 -13.75 -5.62
C GLY A 58 9.13 -12.78 -6.77
N PRO A 59 8.46 -13.00 -7.90
CA PRO A 59 8.67 -12.19 -9.10
C PRO A 59 7.92 -10.87 -8.99
N PHE A 60 8.67 -9.79 -8.95
CA PHE A 60 8.11 -8.47 -8.69
C PHE A 60 7.11 -8.03 -9.74
N ILE A 61 7.52 -8.05 -11.02
CA ILE A 61 6.68 -7.52 -12.09
C ILE A 61 5.41 -8.34 -12.24
N LYS A 62 5.55 -9.65 -12.21
CA LYS A 62 4.39 -10.53 -12.39
C LYS A 62 3.40 -10.33 -11.26
N THR A 63 3.90 -10.21 -10.02
CA THR A 63 3.04 -10.03 -8.86
C THR A 63 2.35 -8.67 -8.93
N LYS A 64 3.10 -7.62 -9.27
CA LYS A 64 2.52 -6.30 -9.38
C LYS A 64 1.43 -6.25 -10.46
N MET A 65 1.67 -6.88 -11.58
CA MET A 65 0.68 -6.89 -12.65
C MET A 65 -0.55 -7.68 -12.28
N ALA A 66 -0.38 -8.76 -11.54
CA ALA A 66 -1.54 -9.52 -11.08
C ALA A 66 -2.38 -8.69 -10.10
N MET A 67 -1.74 -7.88 -9.28
CA MET A 67 -2.45 -7.01 -8.35
C MET A 67 -3.23 -5.92 -9.07
N ASN A 68 -2.84 -5.59 -10.29
CA ASN A 68 -3.53 -4.53 -11.02
C ASN A 68 -4.98 -4.89 -11.36
N ASP A 69 -5.31 -6.15 -11.41
CA ASP A 69 -6.72 -6.53 -11.60
C ASP A 69 -7.56 -6.03 -10.43
N ILE A 70 -7.00 -6.13 -9.23
CA ILE A 70 -7.71 -5.67 -8.04
C ILE A 70 -7.75 -4.14 -8.01
N THR A 71 -6.63 -3.49 -8.37
CA THR A 71 -6.63 -2.02 -8.37
C THR A 71 -7.62 -1.46 -9.37
N TYR A 72 -7.83 -2.18 -10.49
CA TYR A 72 -8.78 -1.73 -11.49
C TYR A 72 -10.21 -1.75 -10.93
N ASP A 73 -10.55 -2.79 -10.20
CA ASP A 73 -11.87 -2.87 -9.59
C ASP A 73 -12.07 -1.75 -8.58
N ILE A 74 -11.04 -1.45 -7.80
CA ILE A 74 -11.12 -0.35 -6.83
C ILE A 74 -11.29 0.98 -7.54
N LEU A 75 -10.59 1.17 -8.66
CA LEU A 75 -10.73 2.39 -9.43
C LEU A 75 -12.16 2.57 -9.93
N LEU A 76 -12.76 1.50 -10.43
CA LEU A 76 -14.12 1.59 -10.92
C LEU A 76 -15.11 1.92 -9.81
N ASP A 77 -14.89 1.36 -8.64
CA ASP A 77 -15.80 1.58 -7.53
C ASP A 77 -15.62 2.91 -6.84
N THR A 78 -14.41 3.41 -6.76
CA THR A 78 -14.11 4.56 -5.91
C THR A 78 -13.58 5.77 -6.64
N GLY A 79 -13.11 5.59 -7.87
CA GLY A 79 -12.46 6.68 -8.59
C GLY A 79 -11.02 6.91 -8.18
N ILE A 80 -10.51 6.12 -7.25
CA ILE A 80 -9.13 6.29 -6.76
C ILE A 80 -8.23 5.27 -7.44
N ARG A 81 -7.15 5.77 -8.06
CA ARG A 81 -6.17 4.91 -8.70
C ARG A 81 -5.12 4.52 -7.70
N ILE A 82 -4.85 3.24 -7.58
CA ILE A 82 -3.88 2.72 -6.63
C ILE A 82 -2.70 2.10 -7.36
N GLN A 83 -1.49 2.43 -6.90
CA GLN A 83 -0.26 1.82 -7.40
C GLN A 83 0.24 0.83 -6.37
N PRO A 84 0.16 -0.47 -6.63
CA PRO A 84 0.61 -1.45 -5.65
C PRO A 84 2.13 -1.63 -5.73
N LEU A 85 2.75 -1.77 -4.58
CA LEU A 85 4.18 -2.07 -4.50
C LEU A 85 4.34 -3.35 -3.68
N PRO A 86 4.50 -4.50 -4.32
CA PRO A 86 4.74 -5.72 -3.55
C PRO A 86 6.15 -5.73 -2.98
N VAL A 87 6.25 -6.02 -1.68
CA VAL A 87 7.53 -6.12 -0.97
C VAL A 87 7.44 -7.38 -0.13
N TRP A 88 8.38 -8.29 -0.28
CA TRP A 88 8.31 -9.53 0.50
C TRP A 88 8.90 -9.31 1.88
N GLU A 89 8.43 -10.11 2.85
CA GLU A 89 8.83 -9.88 4.24
C GLU A 89 10.34 -9.95 4.44
N ALA A 90 11.05 -10.74 3.65
CA ALA A 90 12.50 -10.78 3.76
C ALA A 90 13.13 -9.46 3.33
N GLU A 91 12.55 -8.81 2.34
CA GLU A 91 13.02 -7.50 1.90
C GLU A 91 12.70 -6.43 2.94
N TRP A 92 11.50 -6.54 3.49
CA TRP A 92 11.05 -5.56 4.49
C TRP A 92 11.88 -5.66 5.77
N ALA A 93 12.25 -6.88 6.14
CA ALA A 93 13.03 -7.09 7.35
C ALA A 93 14.51 -6.71 7.18
N HIS A 94 14.98 -6.70 5.93
CA HIS A 94 16.39 -6.39 5.65
C HIS A 94 16.47 -5.35 4.53
N PRO A 95 16.02 -4.13 4.78
CA PRO A 95 15.94 -3.10 3.72
C PRO A 95 17.29 -2.80 3.08
N GLN A 96 18.39 -3.03 3.80
CA GLN A 96 19.71 -2.76 3.24
C GLN A 96 20.01 -3.65 2.05
N ASN A 97 19.28 -4.76 1.89
CA ASN A 97 19.48 -5.64 0.74
C ASN A 97 18.52 -5.36 -0.41
N TYR A 98 17.63 -4.41 -0.22
CA TYR A 98 16.66 -4.05 -1.26
C TYR A 98 17.33 -3.14 -2.28
N SER A 99 16.85 -3.14 -3.51
CA SER A 99 17.46 -2.33 -4.55
C SER A 99 17.38 -0.83 -4.24
N ASN A 100 16.34 -0.41 -3.53
CA ASN A 100 16.18 0.98 -3.13
C ASN A 100 15.86 1.03 -1.65
N PRO A 101 16.87 0.90 -0.78
CA PRO A 101 16.60 0.83 0.66
C PRO A 101 15.94 2.08 1.22
N TYR A 102 16.24 3.25 0.64
CA TYR A 102 15.67 4.49 1.18
C TYR A 102 14.17 4.52 1.00
N LEU A 103 13.66 3.92 -0.05
CA LEU A 103 12.22 3.83 -0.25
C LEU A 103 11.59 3.06 0.91
N LEU A 104 12.17 1.93 1.30
CA LEU A 104 11.61 1.15 2.39
C LEU A 104 11.70 1.88 3.72
N TYR A 105 12.80 2.60 3.95
CA TYR A 105 12.92 3.39 5.18
C TYR A 105 11.85 4.48 5.23
N ASP A 106 11.60 5.13 4.10
CA ASP A 106 10.59 6.19 4.03
C ASP A 106 9.20 5.64 4.29
N ILE A 107 8.90 4.48 3.73
CA ILE A 107 7.60 3.86 3.92
C ILE A 107 7.42 3.50 5.40
N ALA A 108 8.46 2.96 6.02
CA ALA A 108 8.37 2.57 7.42
C ALA A 108 8.19 3.79 8.33
N ARG A 109 8.85 4.88 7.98
CA ARG A 109 8.80 6.07 8.82
C ARG A 109 7.51 6.86 8.67
N ASP A 110 7.09 7.06 7.42
CA ASP A 110 6.00 7.99 7.12
C ASP A 110 4.70 7.34 6.68
N GLY A 111 4.70 6.06 6.43
CA GLY A 111 3.53 5.39 5.88
C GLY A 111 2.42 5.18 6.89
N ILE A 112 1.23 4.93 6.38
CA ILE A 112 0.06 4.68 7.20
C ILE A 112 -0.28 3.21 7.10
N ASP A 113 -0.23 2.50 8.21
CA ASP A 113 -0.52 1.07 8.24
C ASP A 113 -2.03 0.88 8.13
N LEU A 114 -2.47 0.39 6.99
CA LEU A 114 -3.90 0.26 6.74
C LEU A 114 -4.52 -0.89 7.53
N ALA A 115 -3.76 -1.96 7.72
CA ALA A 115 -4.30 -3.12 8.40
C ALA A 115 -4.56 -2.87 9.89
N SER A 116 -3.70 -2.09 10.52
CA SER A 116 -3.86 -1.88 11.95
C SER A 116 -5.13 -1.11 12.25
N ARG A 117 -5.65 -0.37 11.29
CA ARG A 117 -6.87 0.36 11.53
C ARG A 117 -8.05 -0.57 11.63
N PHE A 118 -8.04 -1.67 10.90
CA PHE A 118 -9.14 -2.61 11.01
C PHE A 118 -9.12 -3.32 12.34
N ASN A 119 -7.94 -3.51 12.91
CA ASN A 119 -7.83 -4.28 14.14
C ASN A 119 -8.14 -3.50 15.38
N GLU A 120 -8.41 -2.24 15.25
CA GLU A 120 -8.71 -1.44 16.41
C GLU A 120 -10.13 -1.57 16.87
N PHE A 121 -10.92 -2.26 16.12
CA PHE A 121 -12.31 -2.48 16.53
C PHE A 121 -12.62 -3.95 16.70
#